data_66fb8d20c8efaa0707f291a2e1bd26c1
#
_entry.id   66fb8d20c8efaa0707f291a2e1bd26c1
#
_cell.length_a   1.000
_cell.length_b   1.000
_cell.length_c   1.000
_cell.angle_alpha   90.00
_cell.angle_beta   90.00
_cell.angle_gamma   90.00
#
_symmetry.space_group_name_H-M   'P 1'
#
loop_
_entity.id
_entity.type
_entity.pdbx_description
1 polymer ?
#
loop_
_entity_poly.entity_id
_entity_poly.type
_entity_poly.pdbx_seq_one_letter_code
_entity_poly.pdbx_strand_id
1 'polypeptide(L)'
;GETLLHIEDLESLLEKQGTEIALLLIGGVNYYTGQYLDLKKIAELGHAKGCKVGIDLAHGAGNIQPNLHASGVDFAAWCTYKYLNSGPGSLGGVFVHQRYAHDKNLKRFSGWWSQNKTTRFDMRQALDISPGAEGWQLSNPPILSMAAIKASLDLFNEVGMKALREKSIQLTGYLEYLINELNNPDIEVITPKDPNQRGCQLSIRVKNTDKTLHKKLTEMHVITDWREPDVIRCAPVPFYNSFEDVYRMVKILKTLLS
;
A
#
# COMPACT_ATOMS: atom_id res chain seq x y z
N GLY A 1 -2.14 -8.75 22.98
CA GLY A 1 -0.94 -8.17 22.42
C GLY A 1 -1.28 -6.90 21.64
N GLU A 2 -0.27 -6.11 21.34
CA GLU A 2 -0.40 -4.90 20.56
C GLU A 2 -0.72 -5.22 19.10
N THR A 3 -1.50 -4.36 18.47
CA THR A 3 -1.93 -4.54 17.07
C THR A 3 -1.16 -3.64 16.10
N LEU A 4 -0.62 -2.53 16.58
CA LEU A 4 0.15 -1.57 15.78
C LEU A 4 1.66 -1.85 15.86
N LEU A 5 2.36 -1.45 14.82
CA LEU A 5 3.82 -1.42 14.81
C LEU A 5 4.30 -0.09 15.38
N HIS A 6 5.20 -0.14 16.35
CA HIS A 6 5.82 1.04 16.92
C HIS A 6 7.23 1.22 16.34
N ILE A 7 7.54 2.46 16.00
CA ILE A 7 8.85 2.78 15.40
C ILE A 7 10.00 2.52 16.38
N GLU A 8 9.73 2.64 17.68
CA GLU A 8 10.65 2.38 18.78
C GLU A 8 11.08 0.91 18.83
N ASP A 9 10.18 -0.02 18.46
CA ASP A 9 10.52 -1.45 18.37
C ASP A 9 11.50 -1.72 17.24
N LEU A 10 11.29 -1.07 16.08
CA LEU A 10 12.23 -1.14 14.97
C LEU A 10 13.58 -0.53 15.35
N GLU A 11 13.57 0.62 16.01
CA GLU A 11 14.80 1.29 16.49
C GLU A 11 15.58 0.39 17.44
N SER A 12 14.90 -0.20 18.44
CA SER A 12 15.49 -1.14 19.39
C SER A 12 16.05 -2.40 18.71
N LEU A 13 15.33 -2.95 17.71
CA LEU A 13 15.82 -4.09 16.92
C LEU A 13 17.10 -3.73 16.15
N LEU A 14 17.10 -2.57 15.49
CA LEU A 14 18.23 -2.10 14.71
C LEU A 14 19.45 -1.74 15.59
N GLU A 15 19.23 -1.27 16.78
CA GLU A 15 20.33 -1.04 17.74
C GLU A 15 21.04 -2.36 18.11
N LYS A 16 20.28 -3.42 18.30
CA LYS A 16 20.80 -4.74 18.71
C LYS A 16 21.40 -5.55 17.59
N GLN A 17 20.78 -5.52 16.40
CA GLN A 17 21.07 -6.44 15.30
C GLN A 17 21.30 -5.75 13.94
N GLY A 18 21.21 -4.42 13.87
CA GLY A 18 21.20 -3.69 12.61
C GLY A 18 22.40 -3.94 11.70
N THR A 19 23.58 -4.19 12.28
CA THR A 19 24.79 -4.49 11.50
C THR A 19 24.78 -5.87 10.82
N GLU A 20 23.87 -6.75 11.20
CA GLU A 20 23.68 -8.07 10.61
C GLU A 20 22.57 -8.07 9.54
N ILE A 21 21.82 -6.95 9.42
CA ILE A 21 20.68 -6.81 8.52
C ILE A 21 21.14 -6.14 7.22
N ALA A 22 21.06 -6.87 6.11
CA ALA A 22 21.40 -6.32 4.80
C ALA A 22 20.23 -5.50 4.20
N LEU A 23 18.99 -5.89 4.50
CA LEU A 23 17.78 -5.32 3.88
C LEU A 23 16.66 -5.25 4.89
N LEU A 24 16.05 -4.06 5.02
CA LEU A 24 14.73 -3.87 5.61
C LEU A 24 13.70 -3.85 4.49
N LEU A 25 12.80 -4.84 4.45
CA LEU A 25 11.67 -4.87 3.53
C LEU A 25 10.39 -4.82 4.36
N ILE A 26 9.69 -3.69 4.32
CA ILE A 26 8.56 -3.41 5.21
C ILE A 26 7.35 -2.95 4.38
N GLY A 27 6.15 -3.34 4.79
CA GLY A 27 4.90 -2.80 4.22
C GLY A 27 4.72 -1.33 4.59
N GLY A 28 4.61 -0.43 3.62
CA GLY A 28 4.36 0.99 3.87
C GLY A 28 2.99 1.23 4.50
N VAL A 29 1.99 0.46 4.09
CA VAL A 29 0.68 0.40 4.75
C VAL A 29 0.44 -1.05 5.18
N ASN A 30 0.24 -1.26 6.47
CA ASN A 30 -0.02 -2.59 7.02
C ASN A 30 -1.37 -3.12 6.52
N TYR A 31 -1.38 -4.30 5.91
CA TYR A 31 -2.57 -4.87 5.30
C TYR A 31 -3.66 -5.23 6.32
N TYR A 32 -3.28 -5.57 7.56
CA TYR A 32 -4.20 -5.99 8.61
C TYR A 32 -4.82 -4.79 9.32
N THR A 33 -3.99 -3.87 9.81
CA THR A 33 -4.44 -2.71 10.61
C THR A 33 -4.78 -1.48 9.77
N GLY A 34 -4.29 -1.36 8.55
CA GLY A 34 -4.37 -0.13 7.76
C GLY A 34 -3.39 0.96 8.19
N GLN A 35 -2.50 0.67 9.14
CA GLN A 35 -1.48 1.62 9.61
C GLN A 35 -0.51 2.00 8.49
N TYR A 36 -0.34 3.30 8.26
CA TYR A 36 0.71 3.86 7.41
C TYR A 36 1.92 4.24 8.25
N LEU A 37 3.08 3.74 7.87
CA LEU A 37 4.33 3.93 8.59
C LEU A 37 5.11 5.15 8.08
N ASP A 38 5.90 5.77 8.94
CA ASP A 38 6.81 6.86 8.56
C ASP A 38 8.00 6.30 7.77
N LEU A 39 7.88 6.33 6.43
CA LEU A 39 8.88 5.80 5.52
C LEU A 39 10.22 6.53 5.62
N LYS A 40 10.21 7.82 5.92
CA LYS A 40 11.43 8.62 6.07
C LYS A 40 12.20 8.18 7.32
N LYS A 41 11.53 8.07 8.44
CA LYS A 41 12.15 7.59 9.69
C LYS A 41 12.69 6.17 9.54
N ILE A 42 11.95 5.28 8.87
CA ILE A 42 12.41 3.91 8.59
C ILE A 42 13.67 3.91 7.72
N ALA A 43 13.70 4.74 6.67
CA ALA A 43 14.88 4.87 5.82
C ALA A 43 16.10 5.39 6.58
N GLU A 44 15.92 6.43 7.40
CA GLU A 44 16.98 7.01 8.23
C GLU A 44 17.56 5.97 9.21
N LEU A 45 16.71 5.24 9.92
CA LEU A 45 17.12 4.19 10.87
C LEU A 45 17.86 3.04 10.18
N GLY A 46 17.34 2.53 9.06
CA GLY A 46 17.97 1.48 8.29
C GLY A 46 19.33 1.88 7.73
N HIS A 47 19.39 3.06 7.09
CA HIS A 47 20.64 3.55 6.51
C HIS A 47 21.72 3.83 7.56
N ALA A 48 21.35 4.28 8.77
CA ALA A 48 22.29 4.47 9.87
C ALA A 48 23.01 3.18 10.29
N LYS A 49 22.43 2.01 9.98
CA LYS A 49 23.01 0.70 10.23
C LYS A 49 23.60 0.03 8.98
N GLY A 50 23.57 0.73 7.83
CA GLY A 50 24.07 0.21 6.55
C GLY A 50 23.08 -0.69 5.78
N CYS A 51 21.84 -0.82 6.27
CA CYS A 51 20.79 -1.59 5.59
C CYS A 51 20.34 -0.91 4.31
N LYS A 52 19.95 -1.70 3.31
CA LYS A 52 19.05 -1.22 2.25
C LYS A 52 17.62 -1.18 2.76
N VAL A 53 16.82 -0.24 2.25
CA VAL A 53 15.43 -0.08 2.67
C VAL A 53 14.49 -0.18 1.48
N GLY A 54 13.70 -1.25 1.46
CA GLY A 54 12.65 -1.51 0.47
C GLY A 54 11.26 -1.39 1.09
N ILE A 55 10.31 -0.87 0.32
CA ILE A 55 8.93 -0.71 0.79
C ILE A 55 7.97 -1.49 -0.10
N ASP A 56 7.16 -2.36 0.51
CA ASP A 56 5.98 -2.93 -0.13
C ASP A 56 4.83 -1.91 -0.05
N LEU A 57 4.46 -1.36 -1.21
CA LEU A 57 3.36 -0.42 -1.35
C LEU A 57 2.09 -1.04 -1.93
N ALA A 58 1.92 -2.36 -1.84
CA ALA A 58 0.72 -3.02 -2.33
C ALA A 58 -0.59 -2.41 -1.78
N HIS A 59 -0.58 -1.93 -0.54
CA HIS A 59 -1.69 -1.18 0.07
C HIS A 59 -1.48 0.34 0.07
N GLY A 60 -0.35 0.83 -0.45
CA GLY A 60 0.00 2.25 -0.46
C GLY A 60 -0.26 2.95 -1.78
N ALA A 61 0.10 2.32 -2.92
CA ALA A 61 -0.05 2.92 -4.24
C ALA A 61 -1.53 3.20 -4.56
N GLY A 62 -1.86 4.45 -4.90
CA GLY A 62 -3.22 4.92 -5.12
C GLY A 62 -4.05 5.21 -3.86
N ASN A 63 -3.48 4.99 -2.67
CA ASN A 63 -4.12 5.15 -1.37
C ASN A 63 -3.52 6.29 -0.55
N ILE A 64 -2.20 6.40 -0.54
CA ILE A 64 -1.45 7.41 0.22
C ILE A 64 -0.47 8.15 -0.69
N GLN A 65 0.15 9.20 -0.17
CA GLN A 65 1.22 9.98 -0.86
C GLN A 65 2.57 9.69 -0.19
N PRO A 66 3.29 8.62 -0.58
CA PRO A 66 4.47 8.16 0.15
C PRO A 66 5.72 9.01 -0.03
N ASN A 67 5.73 9.95 -1.01
CA ASN A 67 6.88 10.81 -1.33
C ASN A 67 8.22 10.03 -1.37
N LEU A 68 8.27 8.92 -2.12
CA LEU A 68 9.35 7.93 -2.08
C LEU A 68 10.75 8.50 -2.25
N HIS A 69 10.91 9.48 -3.14
CA HIS A 69 12.21 10.11 -3.35
C HIS A 69 12.64 10.91 -2.09
N ALA A 70 11.75 11.73 -1.53
CA ALA A 70 12.03 12.54 -0.37
C ALA A 70 12.16 11.72 0.93
N SER A 71 11.49 10.57 1.02
CA SER A 71 11.64 9.66 2.16
C SER A 71 13.00 8.95 2.18
N GLY A 72 13.72 8.92 1.06
CA GLY A 72 15.04 8.34 0.97
C GLY A 72 15.08 6.81 0.87
N VAL A 73 13.95 6.12 0.75
CA VAL A 73 13.92 4.67 0.57
C VAL A 73 14.68 4.24 -0.70
N ASP A 74 15.30 3.07 -0.71
CA ASP A 74 16.13 2.63 -1.82
C ASP A 74 15.29 2.15 -3.01
N PHE A 75 14.22 1.41 -2.72
CA PHE A 75 13.26 0.96 -3.71
C PHE A 75 11.88 0.75 -3.09
N ALA A 76 10.87 0.66 -3.94
CA ALA A 76 9.53 0.23 -3.56
C ALA A 76 8.90 -0.58 -4.68
N ALA A 77 7.98 -1.47 -4.34
CA ALA A 77 7.21 -2.24 -5.30
C ALA A 77 5.73 -2.29 -4.89
N TRP A 78 4.84 -2.39 -5.88
CA TRP A 78 3.40 -2.48 -5.64
C TRP A 78 2.67 -3.21 -6.76
N CYS A 79 1.50 -3.74 -6.42
CA CYS A 79 0.52 -4.16 -7.41
C CYS A 79 -0.39 -2.99 -7.81
N THR A 80 -0.96 -3.04 -9.02
CA THR A 80 -1.84 -1.97 -9.51
C THR A 80 -3.33 -2.32 -9.43
N TYR A 81 -3.66 -3.57 -9.14
CA TYR A 81 -5.06 -4.05 -9.09
C TYR A 81 -5.79 -3.73 -7.79
N LYS A 82 -5.11 -3.21 -6.75
CA LYS A 82 -5.75 -2.78 -5.49
C LYS A 82 -6.25 -1.34 -5.61
N TYR A 83 -5.65 -0.40 -4.89
CA TYR A 83 -6.12 0.99 -4.83
C TYR A 83 -5.85 1.81 -6.10
N LEU A 84 -4.98 1.33 -7.00
CA LEU A 84 -4.87 1.91 -8.34
C LEU A 84 -5.96 1.43 -9.31
N ASN A 85 -6.84 0.52 -8.90
CA ASN A 85 -8.06 0.13 -9.63
C ASN A 85 -7.85 -0.36 -11.07
N SER A 86 -6.68 -0.90 -11.39
CA SER A 86 -6.36 -1.33 -12.76
C SER A 86 -6.91 -2.72 -13.14
N GLY A 87 -7.66 -3.34 -12.23
CA GLY A 87 -8.30 -4.63 -12.47
C GLY A 87 -7.39 -5.86 -12.30
N PRO A 88 -8.00 -7.06 -12.22
CA PRO A 88 -7.25 -8.30 -12.06
C PRO A 88 -6.37 -8.59 -13.27
N GLY A 89 -5.19 -9.17 -13.01
CA GLY A 89 -4.23 -9.51 -14.06
C GLY A 89 -3.35 -8.35 -14.55
N SER A 90 -3.50 -7.16 -13.97
CA SER A 90 -2.60 -6.04 -14.26
C SER A 90 -1.24 -6.21 -13.62
N LEU A 91 -0.21 -5.55 -14.18
CA LEU A 91 1.15 -5.64 -13.65
C LEU A 91 1.37 -4.80 -12.40
N GLY A 92 2.55 -5.06 -11.75
CA GLY A 92 3.06 -4.23 -10.69
C GLY A 92 3.82 -3.00 -11.22
N GLY A 93 4.14 -2.11 -10.29
CA GLY A 93 5.07 -1.00 -10.49
C GLY A 93 6.25 -1.12 -9.53
N VAL A 94 7.35 -0.48 -9.91
CA VAL A 94 8.56 -0.41 -9.10
C VAL A 94 9.10 1.02 -9.11
N PHE A 95 9.62 1.43 -7.96
CA PHE A 95 10.43 2.61 -7.78
C PHE A 95 11.85 2.18 -7.42
N VAL A 96 12.84 2.80 -8.03
CA VAL A 96 14.25 2.69 -7.66
C VAL A 96 14.78 4.10 -7.47
N HIS A 97 15.38 4.36 -6.31
CA HIS A 97 15.85 5.71 -5.99
C HIS A 97 16.91 6.19 -6.98
N GLN A 98 16.85 7.46 -7.36
CA GLN A 98 17.72 8.10 -8.35
C GLN A 98 19.22 7.92 -8.06
N ARG A 99 19.62 7.78 -6.79
CA ARG A 99 21.01 7.50 -6.39
C ARG A 99 21.61 6.26 -7.06
N TYR A 100 20.76 5.32 -7.50
CA TYR A 100 21.15 4.07 -8.18
C TYR A 100 21.00 4.12 -9.69
N ALA A 101 20.52 5.23 -10.25
CA ALA A 101 20.20 5.31 -11.68
C ALA A 101 21.37 4.95 -12.60
N HIS A 102 22.57 5.36 -12.22
CA HIS A 102 23.79 5.17 -13.02
C HIS A 102 24.82 4.26 -12.33
N ASP A 103 24.47 3.57 -11.26
CA ASP A 103 25.39 2.66 -10.58
C ASP A 103 25.58 1.37 -11.40
N LYS A 104 26.74 1.27 -12.07
CA LYS A 104 27.11 0.12 -12.88
C LYS A 104 27.61 -1.08 -12.05
N ASN A 105 27.94 -0.86 -10.78
CA ASN A 105 28.43 -1.91 -9.89
C ASN A 105 27.28 -2.64 -9.17
N LEU A 106 26.08 -2.06 -9.20
CA LEU A 106 24.91 -2.66 -8.60
C LEU A 106 24.52 -3.94 -9.33
N LYS A 107 24.72 -5.08 -8.67
CA LYS A 107 24.35 -6.38 -9.22
C LYS A 107 22.85 -6.47 -9.40
N ARG A 108 22.41 -6.85 -10.60
CA ARG A 108 20.99 -7.02 -10.95
C ARG A 108 20.81 -8.11 -12.00
N PHE A 109 19.66 -8.73 -12.01
CA PHE A 109 19.25 -9.48 -13.17
C PHE A 109 18.97 -8.50 -14.31
N SER A 110 19.42 -8.83 -15.50
CA SER A 110 19.15 -8.05 -16.71
C SER A 110 18.59 -8.96 -17.78
N GLY A 111 17.84 -8.37 -18.67
CA GLY A 111 17.27 -9.06 -19.80
C GLY A 111 17.14 -8.11 -20.98
N TRP A 112 16.41 -8.54 -21.96
CA TRP A 112 16.25 -7.84 -23.20
C TRP A 112 15.73 -6.41 -23.04
N TRP A 113 14.78 -6.19 -22.10
CA TRP A 113 14.13 -4.90 -21.91
C TRP A 113 14.87 -3.96 -20.97
N SER A 114 15.79 -4.48 -20.16
CA SER A 114 16.65 -3.65 -19.31
C SER A 114 17.76 -2.95 -20.08
N GLN A 115 18.02 -3.37 -21.32
CA GLN A 115 19.03 -2.78 -22.17
C GLN A 115 18.59 -1.40 -22.72
N ASN A 116 19.55 -0.55 -23.00
CA ASN A 116 19.36 0.73 -23.67
C ASN A 116 18.57 0.55 -24.98
N LYS A 117 17.46 1.30 -25.11
CA LYS A 117 16.51 1.18 -26.23
C LYS A 117 17.16 1.38 -27.60
N THR A 118 18.20 2.23 -27.69
CA THR A 118 18.86 2.54 -28.95
C THR A 118 19.88 1.49 -29.39
N THR A 119 20.38 0.68 -28.44
CA THR A 119 21.51 -0.27 -28.71
C THR A 119 21.15 -1.72 -28.43
N ARG A 120 19.94 -2.02 -27.94
CA ARG A 120 19.57 -3.39 -27.53
C ARG A 120 19.62 -4.42 -28.64
N PHE A 121 19.49 -4.00 -29.90
CA PHE A 121 19.52 -4.88 -31.07
C PHE A 121 20.92 -4.93 -31.74
N ASP A 122 21.90 -4.22 -31.20
CA ASP A 122 23.29 -4.24 -31.76
C ASP A 122 24.05 -5.53 -31.40
N MET A 123 23.43 -6.45 -30.64
CA MET A 123 24.03 -7.72 -30.22
C MET A 123 25.39 -7.56 -29.54
N ARG A 124 25.57 -6.50 -28.76
CA ARG A 124 26.81 -6.19 -28.04
C ARG A 124 27.13 -7.25 -27.00
N GLN A 125 28.39 -7.54 -26.79
CA GLN A 125 28.84 -8.46 -25.74
C GLN A 125 28.69 -7.85 -24.32
N ALA A 126 28.84 -6.52 -24.19
CA ALA A 126 28.73 -5.83 -22.94
C ALA A 126 27.29 -5.36 -22.73
N LEU A 127 26.81 -5.43 -21.45
CA LEU A 127 25.53 -4.91 -21.06
C LEU A 127 25.55 -3.37 -21.09
N ASP A 128 24.56 -2.78 -21.76
CA ASP A 128 24.29 -1.34 -21.79
C ASP A 128 22.93 -1.09 -21.13
N ILE A 129 22.91 -1.10 -19.79
CA ILE A 129 21.69 -1.07 -19.00
C ILE A 129 21.08 0.33 -19.00
N SER A 130 19.77 0.42 -19.25
CA SER A 130 19.00 1.66 -19.11
C SER A 130 19.10 2.23 -17.69
N PRO A 131 19.26 3.55 -17.54
CA PRO A 131 19.31 4.16 -16.21
C PRO A 131 17.98 4.08 -15.46
N GLY A 132 18.06 4.14 -14.13
CA GLY A 132 16.88 4.16 -13.26
C GLY A 132 16.12 2.83 -13.22
N ALA A 133 14.82 2.92 -12.96
CA ALA A 133 13.94 1.76 -12.79
C ALA A 133 13.78 0.93 -14.08
N GLU A 134 13.92 1.55 -15.26
CA GLU A 134 13.86 0.85 -16.55
C GLU A 134 14.91 -0.27 -16.65
N GLY A 135 16.10 -0.07 -16.08
CA GLY A 135 17.16 -1.07 -16.05
C GLY A 135 16.86 -2.31 -15.21
N TRP A 136 15.71 -2.37 -14.53
CA TRP A 136 15.25 -3.53 -13.76
C TRP A 136 14.16 -4.33 -14.47
N GLN A 137 13.68 -3.86 -15.61
CA GLN A 137 12.70 -4.57 -16.41
C GLN A 137 13.39 -5.67 -17.25
N LEU A 138 13.04 -6.94 -17.03
CA LEU A 138 13.73 -8.07 -17.66
C LEU A 138 13.23 -8.34 -19.08
N SER A 139 11.93 -8.24 -19.32
CA SER A 139 11.29 -8.65 -20.58
C SER A 139 10.23 -7.67 -21.01
N ASN A 140 9.62 -7.96 -22.17
CA ASN A 140 8.51 -7.19 -22.74
C ASN A 140 7.38 -7.05 -21.72
N PRO A 141 6.80 -5.86 -21.57
CA PRO A 141 5.61 -5.70 -20.76
C PRO A 141 4.39 -6.37 -21.43
N PRO A 142 3.44 -6.91 -20.66
CA PRO A 142 2.20 -7.44 -21.19
C PRO A 142 1.28 -6.29 -21.63
N ILE A 143 1.27 -5.98 -22.92
CA ILE A 143 0.63 -4.77 -23.49
C ILE A 143 -0.85 -4.66 -23.15
N LEU A 144 -1.61 -5.77 -23.22
CA LEU A 144 -3.05 -5.76 -22.93
C LEU A 144 -3.34 -5.41 -21.47
N SER A 145 -2.54 -5.94 -20.52
CA SER A 145 -2.66 -5.59 -19.09
C SER A 145 -2.28 -4.13 -18.83
N MET A 146 -1.36 -3.56 -19.61
CA MET A 146 -0.98 -2.15 -19.50
C MET A 146 -2.11 -1.20 -19.93
N ALA A 147 -2.99 -1.60 -20.82
CA ALA A 147 -4.10 -0.76 -21.24
C ALA A 147 -5.04 -0.42 -20.07
N ALA A 148 -5.33 -1.40 -19.21
CA ALA A 148 -6.14 -1.17 -18.01
C ALA A 148 -5.44 -0.24 -17.00
N ILE A 149 -4.12 -0.40 -16.82
CA ILE A 149 -3.32 0.50 -15.96
C ILE A 149 -3.34 1.92 -16.52
N LYS A 150 -3.16 2.08 -17.83
CA LYS A 150 -3.21 3.42 -18.47
C LYS A 150 -4.54 4.11 -18.21
N ALA A 151 -5.65 3.43 -18.43
CA ALA A 151 -6.98 3.99 -18.20
C ALA A 151 -7.17 4.43 -16.73
N SER A 152 -6.71 3.61 -15.78
CA SER A 152 -6.76 3.97 -14.38
C SER A 152 -5.88 5.19 -14.06
N LEU A 153 -4.62 5.20 -14.53
CA LEU A 153 -3.70 6.31 -14.27
C LEU A 153 -4.16 7.62 -14.92
N ASP A 154 -4.84 7.57 -16.06
CA ASP A 154 -5.44 8.77 -16.69
C ASP A 154 -6.47 9.41 -15.72
N LEU A 155 -7.33 8.61 -15.07
CA LEU A 155 -8.26 9.10 -14.05
C LEU A 155 -7.54 9.66 -12.81
N PHE A 156 -6.49 8.99 -12.33
CA PHE A 156 -5.68 9.50 -11.22
C PHE A 156 -4.99 10.82 -11.57
N ASN A 157 -4.52 10.98 -12.81
CA ASN A 157 -3.90 12.24 -13.27
C ASN A 157 -4.92 13.37 -13.40
N GLU A 158 -6.15 13.08 -13.81
CA GLU A 158 -7.23 14.07 -13.92
C GLU A 158 -7.63 14.61 -12.55
N VAL A 159 -7.84 13.74 -11.56
CA VAL A 159 -8.32 14.12 -10.22
C VAL A 159 -7.19 14.58 -9.32
N GLY A 160 -6.04 13.91 -9.37
CA GLY A 160 -4.88 14.13 -8.51
C GLY A 160 -4.99 13.47 -7.13
N MET A 161 -3.87 12.95 -6.67
CA MET A 161 -3.80 12.25 -5.36
C MET A 161 -4.15 13.13 -4.16
N LYS A 162 -3.95 14.46 -4.26
CA LYS A 162 -4.30 15.38 -3.18
C LYS A 162 -5.81 15.39 -2.91
N ALA A 163 -6.62 15.59 -3.94
CA ALA A 163 -8.08 15.61 -3.81
C ALA A 163 -8.62 14.24 -3.35
N LEU A 164 -8.07 13.14 -3.88
CA LEU A 164 -8.42 11.80 -3.44
C LEU A 164 -8.10 11.57 -1.96
N ARG A 165 -6.95 12.06 -1.50
CA ARG A 165 -6.56 11.93 -0.11
C ARG A 165 -7.45 12.75 0.82
N GLU A 166 -7.80 13.96 0.46
CA GLU A 166 -8.73 14.82 1.20
C GLU A 166 -10.09 14.13 1.37
N LYS A 167 -10.67 13.59 0.30
CA LYS A 167 -11.93 12.82 0.37
C LYS A 167 -11.78 11.54 1.21
N SER A 168 -10.66 10.82 1.07
CA SER A 168 -10.37 9.62 1.85
C SER A 168 -10.36 9.90 3.36
N ILE A 169 -9.74 11.00 3.79
CA ILE A 169 -9.72 11.44 5.19
C ILE A 169 -11.15 11.68 5.70
N GLN A 170 -11.97 12.36 4.90
CA GLN A 170 -13.36 12.64 5.28
C GLN A 170 -14.21 11.37 5.36
N LEU A 171 -14.10 10.46 4.37
CA LEU A 171 -14.83 9.20 4.35
C LEU A 171 -14.47 8.30 5.53
N THR A 172 -13.17 8.17 5.83
CA THR A 172 -12.70 7.34 6.96
C THR A 172 -13.02 7.97 8.30
N GLY A 173 -12.96 9.30 8.42
CA GLY A 173 -13.41 10.02 9.62
C GLY A 173 -14.90 9.84 9.87
N TYR A 174 -15.72 9.88 8.83
CA TYR A 174 -17.15 9.64 8.93
C TYR A 174 -17.45 8.18 9.29
N LEU A 175 -16.76 7.22 8.70
CA LEU A 175 -16.89 5.80 9.06
C LEU A 175 -16.55 5.58 10.53
N GLU A 176 -15.42 6.11 11.00
CA GLU A 176 -15.00 6.00 12.40
C GLU A 176 -16.01 6.64 13.35
N TYR A 177 -16.50 7.82 13.01
CA TYR A 177 -17.56 8.49 13.78
C TYR A 177 -18.80 7.61 13.91
N LEU A 178 -19.33 7.08 12.82
CA LEU A 178 -20.53 6.24 12.84
C LEU A 178 -20.33 4.92 13.61
N ILE A 179 -19.14 4.30 13.50
CA ILE A 179 -18.81 3.09 14.29
C ILE A 179 -18.80 3.41 15.79
N ASN A 180 -18.23 4.54 16.19
CA ASN A 180 -18.20 4.95 17.59
C ASN A 180 -19.62 5.25 18.13
N GLU A 181 -20.51 5.84 17.32
CA GLU A 181 -21.91 6.10 17.66
C GLU A 181 -22.74 4.81 17.90
N LEU A 182 -22.24 3.65 17.48
CA LEU A 182 -22.91 2.38 17.82
C LEU A 182 -22.85 2.09 19.32
N ASN A 183 -21.90 2.67 20.05
CA ASN A 183 -21.68 2.49 21.49
C ASN A 183 -21.68 1.01 21.91
N ASN A 184 -21.12 0.15 21.05
CA ASN A 184 -21.02 -1.28 21.29
C ASN A 184 -19.61 -1.64 21.78
N PRO A 185 -19.45 -2.16 23.02
CA PRO A 185 -18.13 -2.45 23.61
C PRO A 185 -17.39 -3.63 22.92
N ASP A 186 -18.08 -4.39 22.09
CA ASP A 186 -17.51 -5.49 21.32
C ASP A 186 -16.93 -5.02 19.98
N ILE A 187 -17.08 -3.74 19.63
CA ILE A 187 -16.55 -3.18 18.38
C ILE A 187 -15.37 -2.26 18.68
N GLU A 188 -14.27 -2.48 17.96
CA GLU A 188 -13.05 -1.68 18.09
C GLU A 188 -12.46 -1.37 16.70
N VAL A 189 -12.17 -0.10 16.43
CA VAL A 189 -11.38 0.30 15.26
C VAL A 189 -9.89 0.16 15.62
N ILE A 190 -9.21 -0.84 15.06
CA ILE A 190 -7.78 -1.11 15.34
C ILE A 190 -6.83 -0.32 14.43
N THR A 191 -7.35 0.39 13.43
CA THR A 191 -6.59 1.32 12.59
C THR A 191 -6.25 2.57 13.39
N PRO A 192 -5.06 3.19 13.22
CA PRO A 192 -4.72 4.43 13.90
C PRO A 192 -5.75 5.54 13.69
N LYS A 193 -6.05 6.28 14.76
CA LYS A 193 -7.00 7.41 14.72
C LYS A 193 -6.46 8.60 13.93
N ASP A 194 -5.14 8.84 14.00
CA ASP A 194 -4.51 9.91 13.24
C ASP A 194 -4.64 9.64 11.72
N PRO A 195 -5.32 10.53 10.96
CA PRO A 195 -5.47 10.36 9.53
C PRO A 195 -4.13 10.36 8.76
N ASN A 196 -3.06 10.91 9.33
CA ASN A 196 -1.73 10.86 8.72
C ASN A 196 -1.07 9.49 8.87
N GLN A 197 -1.56 8.65 9.77
CA GLN A 197 -1.06 7.30 10.01
C GLN A 197 -1.95 6.21 9.41
N ARG A 198 -2.83 6.56 8.47
CA ARG A 198 -3.71 5.58 7.79
C ARG A 198 -4.05 6.00 6.36
N GLY A 199 -4.45 5.04 5.54
CA GLY A 199 -5.07 5.28 4.22
C GLY A 199 -6.59 5.30 4.31
N CYS A 200 -7.26 4.80 3.25
CA CYS A 200 -8.73 4.69 3.21
C CYS A 200 -9.28 3.42 3.90
N GLN A 201 -8.43 2.53 4.41
CA GLN A 201 -8.86 1.34 5.14
C GLN A 201 -9.06 1.64 6.61
N LEU A 202 -10.22 1.21 7.16
CA LEU A 202 -10.41 1.00 8.59
C LEU A 202 -10.61 -0.49 8.84
N SER A 203 -9.86 -1.03 9.79
CA SER A 203 -9.97 -2.40 10.28
C SER A 203 -10.78 -2.39 11.56
N ILE A 204 -11.92 -3.05 11.51
CA ILE A 204 -12.90 -3.08 12.59
C ILE A 204 -12.90 -4.47 13.19
N ARG A 205 -12.40 -4.58 14.42
CA ARG A 205 -12.53 -5.80 15.21
C ARG A 205 -13.92 -5.90 15.78
N VAL A 206 -14.53 -7.05 15.66
CA VAL A 206 -15.84 -7.36 16.28
C VAL A 206 -15.67 -8.60 17.13
N LYS A 207 -15.60 -8.43 18.45
CA LYS A 207 -15.43 -9.51 19.41
C LYS A 207 -16.61 -10.48 19.38
N ASN A 208 -16.37 -11.71 19.79
CA ASN A 208 -17.41 -12.75 19.90
C ASN A 208 -18.13 -13.04 18.57
N THR A 209 -17.49 -12.80 17.43
CA THR A 209 -18.02 -13.09 16.10
C THR A 209 -17.05 -13.99 15.31
N ASP A 210 -17.52 -14.43 14.17
CA ASP A 210 -16.76 -15.22 13.22
C ASP A 210 -17.04 -14.73 11.78
N LYS A 211 -16.54 -15.45 10.80
CA LYS A 211 -16.70 -15.13 9.38
C LYS A 211 -18.16 -15.10 8.90
N THR A 212 -19.13 -15.58 9.70
CA THR A 212 -20.56 -15.54 9.33
C THR A 212 -21.07 -14.10 9.28
N LEU A 213 -20.55 -13.20 10.11
CA LEU A 213 -20.87 -11.78 10.05
C LEU A 213 -20.47 -11.17 8.69
N HIS A 214 -19.28 -11.45 8.22
CA HIS A 214 -18.84 -11.02 6.89
C HIS A 214 -19.71 -11.60 5.76
N LYS A 215 -20.11 -12.88 5.88
CA LYS A 215 -21.02 -13.50 4.92
C LYS A 215 -22.37 -12.80 4.87
N LYS A 216 -22.98 -12.49 6.03
CA LYS A 216 -24.23 -11.75 6.12
C LYS A 216 -24.12 -10.33 5.53
N LEU A 217 -23.02 -9.62 5.78
CA LEU A 217 -22.75 -8.33 5.14
C LEU A 217 -22.74 -8.45 3.61
N THR A 218 -22.06 -9.49 3.08
CA THR A 218 -22.00 -9.74 1.63
C THR A 218 -23.38 -10.05 1.04
N GLU A 219 -24.21 -10.85 1.73
CA GLU A 219 -25.60 -11.14 1.36
C GLU A 219 -26.46 -9.87 1.31
N MET A 220 -26.14 -8.87 2.13
CA MET A 220 -26.78 -7.55 2.14
C MET A 220 -26.07 -6.53 1.21
N HIS A 221 -25.29 -7.00 0.26
CA HIS A 221 -24.54 -6.21 -0.75
C HIS A 221 -23.50 -5.24 -0.17
N VAL A 222 -22.97 -5.55 1.01
CA VAL A 222 -21.85 -4.83 1.61
C VAL A 222 -20.58 -5.66 1.41
N ILE A 223 -19.78 -5.27 0.43
CA ILE A 223 -18.54 -5.96 0.08
C ILE A 223 -17.39 -5.42 0.92
N THR A 224 -16.94 -6.22 1.85
CA THR A 224 -15.81 -5.95 2.74
C THR A 224 -14.79 -7.08 2.62
N ASP A 225 -13.81 -7.12 3.48
CA ASP A 225 -12.83 -8.21 3.55
C ASP A 225 -12.73 -8.71 4.99
N TRP A 226 -12.60 -10.02 5.16
CA TRP A 226 -12.47 -10.67 6.47
C TRP A 226 -11.01 -11.03 6.75
N ARG A 227 -10.58 -10.78 7.97
CA ARG A 227 -9.30 -11.26 8.51
C ARG A 227 -9.54 -11.97 9.84
N GLU A 228 -9.03 -13.18 9.90
CA GLU A 228 -9.08 -13.95 11.14
C GLU A 228 -8.32 -13.25 12.28
N PRO A 229 -8.78 -13.39 13.52
CA PRO A 229 -9.95 -14.20 13.91
C PRO A 229 -11.29 -13.44 13.83
N ASP A 230 -11.29 -12.09 13.85
CA ASP A 230 -12.46 -11.29 14.17
C ASP A 230 -12.48 -9.89 13.53
N VAL A 231 -11.72 -9.67 12.45
CA VAL A 231 -11.56 -8.33 11.85
C VAL A 231 -12.25 -8.24 10.49
N ILE A 232 -13.09 -7.21 10.34
CA ILE A 232 -13.65 -6.76 9.06
C ILE A 232 -12.84 -5.56 8.59
N ARG A 233 -12.28 -5.63 7.37
CA ARG A 233 -11.59 -4.50 6.75
C ARG A 233 -12.56 -3.77 5.83
N CYS A 234 -12.79 -2.49 6.12
CA CYS A 234 -13.61 -1.59 5.35
C CYS A 234 -12.73 -0.53 4.70
N ALA A 235 -12.82 -0.38 3.40
CA ALA A 235 -12.03 0.59 2.65
C ALA A 235 -12.92 1.44 1.74
N PRO A 236 -13.53 2.53 2.25
CA PRO A 236 -14.29 3.45 1.42
C PRO A 236 -13.33 4.21 0.49
N VAL A 237 -13.18 3.70 -0.73
CA VAL A 237 -12.27 4.22 -1.74
C VAL A 237 -12.82 5.51 -2.32
N PRO A 238 -12.04 6.62 -2.34
CA PRO A 238 -12.55 7.94 -2.70
C PRO A 238 -13.04 8.05 -4.16
N PHE A 239 -12.57 7.19 -5.08
CA PHE A 239 -13.01 7.22 -6.46
C PHE A 239 -14.47 6.83 -6.66
N TYR A 240 -14.96 5.84 -5.91
CA TYR A 240 -16.29 5.26 -6.18
C TYR A 240 -17.18 5.12 -4.96
N ASN A 241 -16.68 5.32 -3.75
CA ASN A 241 -17.53 5.33 -2.56
C ASN A 241 -17.99 6.74 -2.19
N SER A 242 -19.21 6.81 -1.67
CA SER A 242 -19.87 8.00 -1.16
C SER A 242 -20.03 7.94 0.36
N PHE A 243 -20.43 9.05 0.98
CA PHE A 243 -20.83 9.08 2.40
C PHE A 243 -22.10 8.26 2.64
N GLU A 244 -22.99 8.18 1.66
CA GLU A 244 -24.20 7.33 1.73
C GLU A 244 -23.82 5.84 1.80
N ASP A 245 -22.82 5.38 1.05
CA ASP A 245 -22.35 3.99 1.13
C ASP A 245 -21.82 3.66 2.52
N VAL A 246 -21.07 4.58 3.11
CA VAL A 246 -20.54 4.45 4.48
C VAL A 246 -21.69 4.37 5.50
N TYR A 247 -22.68 5.27 5.40
CA TYR A 247 -23.84 5.28 6.27
C TYR A 247 -24.64 3.96 6.18
N ARG A 248 -24.95 3.53 4.96
CA ARG A 248 -25.70 2.29 4.70
C ARG A 248 -24.97 1.06 5.25
N MET A 249 -23.67 0.97 5.05
CA MET A 249 -22.84 -0.12 5.58
C MET A 249 -22.93 -0.18 7.12
N VAL A 250 -22.76 0.95 7.82
CA VAL A 250 -22.81 0.96 9.28
C VAL A 250 -24.23 0.67 9.80
N LYS A 251 -25.27 1.16 9.11
CA LYS A 251 -26.66 0.82 9.44
C LYS A 251 -26.93 -0.69 9.34
N ILE A 252 -26.43 -1.34 8.29
CA ILE A 252 -26.53 -2.79 8.12
C ILE A 252 -25.74 -3.52 9.21
N LEU A 253 -24.51 -3.09 9.48
CA LEU A 253 -23.69 -3.68 10.56
C LEU A 253 -24.42 -3.59 11.91
N LYS A 254 -25.01 -2.43 12.24
CA LYS A 254 -25.83 -2.25 13.45
C LYS A 254 -26.95 -3.29 13.56
N THR A 255 -27.69 -3.49 12.46
CA THR A 255 -28.78 -4.49 12.42
C THR A 255 -28.30 -5.92 12.63
N LEU A 256 -27.11 -6.25 12.13
CA LEU A 256 -26.55 -7.60 12.28
C LEU A 256 -25.95 -7.90 13.65
N LEU A 257 -25.68 -6.86 14.44
CA LEU A 257 -25.10 -6.93 15.78
C LEU A 257 -26.13 -6.70 16.90
N SER A 258 -27.38 -6.38 16.56
CA SER A 258 -28.52 -6.30 17.47
C SER A 258 -29.14 -7.68 17.68
#